data_eb24073cd985fd80c2f59a8cf80ec737
#
_entry.id   eb24073cd985fd80c2f59a8cf80ec737
#
_cell.length_a   1.000
_cell.length_b   1.000
_cell.length_c   1.000
_cell.angle_alpha   90.00
_cell.angle_beta   90.00
_cell.angle_gamma   90.00
#
_symmetry.space_group_name_H-M   'P 1'
#
loop_
_entity.id
_entity.type
_entity.pdbx_description
1 polymer ?
#
loop_
_entity_poly.entity_id
_entity_poly.type
_entity_poly.pdbx_seq_one_letter_code
_entity_poly.pdbx_strand_id
1 'polypeptide(L)'
;MRVIDVSEHNGTINWESVKAAGIQGAIIRCGYGMDMTSQDDKQWSRNVSECERLGILYGVYLYSYADNADKARSEAQHVLRLIKGRKLSFPVYYDLEQAGIEGAAVANAKIFGDLIEAAGFWCGVYYNKDWHNRVIKGQLDRFTIWGAGYGTNNGQMQAQYKPGFGEDMWQYTSVGKVNGISGNVDMNECYRDFPAEIGGGSTPAPQPTPTPTTKYKVGDHVVFSTCYASSTDPVAKAISATEMARNHGEITKVIPGAHNPYLLDGGLCWVNDGDIRGFYGSGSSGAQYYTVKSGDCLSVIAQKYGTTVSQLQSWNGISNPDVIYTGQRLRVK
;
A
#
# COMPACT_ATOMS: atom_id res chain seq x y z
N MET A 1 4.63 25.75 -5.46
CA MET A 1 5.27 26.02 -4.13
C MET A 1 6.71 25.55 -4.18
N ARG A 2 7.65 26.41 -3.73
CA ARG A 2 9.07 26.01 -3.63
C ARG A 2 9.31 25.15 -2.40
N VAL A 3 9.67 23.90 -2.63
CA VAL A 3 9.89 22.87 -1.59
C VAL A 3 11.31 22.34 -1.74
N ILE A 4 11.96 22.02 -0.65
CA ILE A 4 13.23 21.28 -0.63
C ILE A 4 13.00 19.89 -0.07
N ASP A 5 13.85 18.95 -0.43
CA ASP A 5 13.91 17.71 0.32
C ASP A 5 15.31 17.52 0.92
N VAL A 6 15.33 16.96 2.13
CA VAL A 6 16.53 16.96 2.96
C VAL A 6 16.66 15.68 3.76
N SER A 7 17.90 15.33 4.07
CA SER A 7 18.26 14.19 4.89
C SER A 7 19.50 14.52 5.77
N GLU A 8 20.02 13.53 6.47
CA GLU A 8 21.29 13.66 7.20
C GLU A 8 22.47 14.11 6.32
N HIS A 9 22.40 13.86 5.00
CA HIS A 9 23.46 14.25 4.06
C HIS A 9 23.59 15.76 3.87
N ASN A 10 22.56 16.54 4.19
CA ASN A 10 22.62 18.00 4.19
C ASN A 10 23.23 18.57 5.46
N GLY A 11 23.61 17.71 6.42
CA GLY A 11 24.24 18.13 7.69
C GLY A 11 23.31 18.95 8.59
N THR A 12 23.87 19.87 9.32
CA THR A 12 23.11 20.74 10.22
C THR A 12 22.58 21.95 9.47
N ILE A 13 21.29 22.02 9.28
CA ILE A 13 20.59 23.07 8.52
C ILE A 13 20.26 24.26 9.45
N ASN A 14 20.50 25.47 8.98
CA ASN A 14 19.96 26.70 9.60
C ASN A 14 18.58 26.99 9.00
N TRP A 15 17.55 26.48 9.64
CA TRP A 15 16.17 26.57 9.17
C TRP A 15 15.60 27.99 9.15
N GLU A 16 16.11 28.91 9.97
CA GLU A 16 15.75 30.34 9.92
C GLU A 16 16.19 30.97 8.61
N SER A 17 17.43 30.68 8.20
CA SER A 17 17.95 31.13 6.90
C SER A 17 17.24 30.50 5.73
N VAL A 18 16.87 29.20 5.84
CA VAL A 18 16.08 28.49 4.82
C VAL A 18 14.69 29.13 4.65
N LYS A 19 14.02 29.46 5.75
CA LYS A 19 12.73 30.16 5.73
C LYS A 19 12.88 31.55 5.10
N ALA A 20 13.91 32.31 5.50
CA ALA A 20 14.20 33.64 4.96
C ALA A 20 14.55 33.60 3.45
N ALA A 21 15.08 32.49 2.93
CA ALA A 21 15.34 32.27 1.51
C ALA A 21 14.07 32.00 0.68
N GLY A 22 12.88 32.02 1.30
CA GLY A 22 11.59 31.84 0.62
C GLY A 22 11.23 30.40 0.30
N ILE A 23 11.80 29.43 1.03
CA ILE A 23 11.37 28.04 0.99
C ILE A 23 10.03 27.93 1.74
N GLN A 24 9.03 27.34 1.09
CA GLN A 24 7.66 27.27 1.58
C GLN A 24 7.35 25.94 2.26
N GLY A 25 8.11 24.89 1.94
CA GLY A 25 7.94 23.57 2.55
C GLY A 25 9.18 22.70 2.44
N ALA A 26 9.17 21.60 3.17
CA ALA A 26 10.24 20.61 3.16
C ALA A 26 9.69 19.17 3.17
N ILE A 27 10.32 18.27 2.44
CA ILE A 27 10.11 16.84 2.58
C ILE A 27 11.34 16.27 3.27
N ILE A 28 11.16 15.74 4.47
CA ILE A 28 12.26 15.37 5.37
C ILE A 28 12.40 13.85 5.38
N ARG A 29 13.59 13.33 5.09
CA ARG A 29 13.85 11.90 5.25
C ARG A 29 13.66 11.52 6.70
N CYS A 30 12.74 10.59 6.96
CA CYS A 30 12.58 10.06 8.30
C CYS A 30 13.55 8.89 8.57
N GLY A 31 13.88 8.13 7.53
CA GLY A 31 14.77 6.98 7.62
C GLY A 31 14.86 6.24 6.30
N TYR A 32 15.37 5.04 6.37
CA TYR A 32 15.49 4.12 5.24
C TYR A 32 15.29 2.66 5.71
N GLY A 33 14.71 1.83 4.85
CA GLY A 33 14.54 0.40 5.15
C GLY A 33 13.63 0.12 6.34
N MET A 34 13.78 -1.08 6.89
CA MET A 34 12.91 -1.64 7.92
C MET A 34 12.90 -0.84 9.23
N ASP A 35 11.90 -1.09 10.09
CA ASP A 35 11.74 -0.42 11.39
C ASP A 35 12.83 -0.83 12.39
N MET A 36 13.96 -0.17 12.26
CA MET A 36 15.12 -0.27 13.15
C MET A 36 15.61 1.14 13.48
N THR A 37 15.81 1.45 14.75
CA THR A 37 16.28 2.79 15.19
C THR A 37 17.63 3.18 14.58
N SER A 38 18.46 2.21 14.21
CA SER A 38 19.74 2.44 13.51
C SER A 38 19.56 2.94 12.07
N GLN A 39 18.35 2.80 11.50
CA GLN A 39 17.98 3.25 10.16
C GLN A 39 17.18 4.56 10.20
N ASP A 40 16.90 5.11 11.37
CA ASP A 40 16.36 6.47 11.50
C ASP A 40 17.36 7.47 10.91
N ASP A 41 16.88 8.48 10.16
CA ASP A 41 17.74 9.55 9.70
C ASP A 41 18.29 10.36 10.90
N LYS A 42 19.60 10.56 10.96
CA LYS A 42 20.26 11.17 12.13
C LYS A 42 19.86 12.63 12.37
N GLN A 43 19.38 13.32 11.32
CA GLN A 43 18.89 14.70 11.43
C GLN A 43 17.36 14.79 11.54
N TRP A 44 16.64 13.66 11.46
CA TRP A 44 15.18 13.61 11.50
C TRP A 44 14.58 14.44 12.62
N SER A 45 14.90 14.10 13.85
CA SER A 45 14.31 14.72 15.05
C SER A 45 14.58 16.23 15.08
N ARG A 46 15.80 16.64 14.74
CA ARG A 46 16.19 18.04 14.69
C ARG A 46 15.45 18.80 13.58
N ASN A 47 15.46 18.28 12.36
CA ASN A 47 14.86 18.94 11.21
C ASN A 47 13.36 19.15 11.42
N VAL A 48 12.64 18.14 11.91
CA VAL A 48 11.22 18.26 12.21
C VAL A 48 10.94 19.27 13.33
N SER A 49 11.69 19.21 14.42
CA SER A 49 11.51 20.14 15.54
C SER A 49 11.73 21.60 15.12
N GLU A 50 12.69 21.86 14.23
CA GLU A 50 12.94 23.19 13.70
C GLU A 50 11.85 23.66 12.73
N CYS A 51 11.35 22.76 11.86
CA CYS A 51 10.21 23.08 11.01
C CYS A 51 8.97 23.43 11.83
N GLU A 52 8.66 22.63 12.86
CA GLU A 52 7.54 22.91 13.77
C GLU A 52 7.73 24.22 14.53
N ARG A 53 8.91 24.48 15.07
CA ARG A 53 9.24 25.74 15.78
C ARG A 53 9.05 26.97 14.91
N LEU A 54 9.43 26.88 13.65
CA LEU A 54 9.41 27.99 12.70
C LEU A 54 8.11 28.08 11.90
N GLY A 55 7.23 27.10 12.01
CA GLY A 55 6.02 27.02 11.19
C GLY A 55 6.32 26.80 9.71
N ILE A 56 7.39 26.06 9.40
CA ILE A 56 7.69 25.59 8.05
C ILE A 56 6.84 24.35 7.80
N LEU A 57 6.08 24.36 6.72
CA LEU A 57 5.23 23.22 6.32
C LEU A 57 6.12 22.03 5.93
N TYR A 58 5.78 20.82 6.38
CA TYR A 58 6.60 19.67 6.03
C TYR A 58 5.80 18.39 5.79
N GLY A 59 6.39 17.52 5.00
CA GLY A 59 6.08 16.10 4.84
C GLY A 59 7.30 15.26 5.08
N VAL A 60 7.19 13.97 4.81
CA VAL A 60 8.28 13.02 5.08
C VAL A 60 8.49 12.07 3.92
N TYR A 61 9.69 11.50 3.82
CA TYR A 61 9.94 10.37 2.94
C TYR A 61 10.76 9.29 3.64
N LEU A 62 10.58 8.05 3.18
CA LEU A 62 11.38 6.91 3.56
C LEU A 62 12.00 6.30 2.31
N TYR A 63 13.34 6.14 2.30
CA TYR A 63 14.05 5.46 1.23
C TYR A 63 13.86 3.95 1.33
N SER A 64 13.28 3.34 0.32
CA SER A 64 12.89 1.92 0.37
C SER A 64 14.01 0.98 -0.04
N TYR A 65 14.16 -0.09 0.74
CA TYR A 65 14.95 -1.28 0.41
C TYR A 65 14.08 -2.55 0.32
N ALA A 66 12.76 -2.40 0.29
CA ALA A 66 11.85 -3.53 0.34
C ALA A 66 11.85 -4.33 -0.97
N ASP A 67 12.37 -5.53 -0.93
CA ASP A 67 12.32 -6.53 -2.00
C ASP A 67 11.16 -7.54 -1.82
N ASN A 68 10.40 -7.42 -0.72
CA ASN A 68 9.26 -8.26 -0.40
C ASN A 68 8.24 -7.54 0.49
N ALA A 69 7.06 -8.15 0.65
CA ALA A 69 5.93 -7.59 1.39
C ALA A 69 6.21 -7.34 2.89
N ASP A 70 7.01 -8.19 3.54
CA ASP A 70 7.29 -8.04 4.97
C ASP A 70 8.19 -6.85 5.24
N LYS A 71 9.18 -6.60 4.38
CA LYS A 71 10.00 -5.40 4.45
C LYS A 71 9.15 -4.15 4.20
N ALA A 72 8.25 -4.16 3.21
CA ALA A 72 7.36 -3.02 2.96
C ALA A 72 6.45 -2.70 4.15
N ARG A 73 5.92 -3.73 4.83
CA ARG A 73 5.16 -3.54 6.08
C ARG A 73 6.03 -2.94 7.19
N SER A 74 7.25 -3.44 7.34
CA SER A 74 8.19 -2.91 8.34
C SER A 74 8.58 -1.47 8.03
N GLU A 75 8.78 -1.12 6.77
CA GLU A 75 9.07 0.26 6.34
C GLU A 75 7.88 1.21 6.63
N ALA A 76 6.64 0.74 6.44
CA ALA A 76 5.47 1.53 6.85
C ALA A 76 5.42 1.73 8.38
N GLN A 77 5.72 0.69 9.17
CA GLN A 77 5.81 0.80 10.63
C GLN A 77 6.91 1.75 11.06
N HIS A 78 8.06 1.75 10.37
CA HIS A 78 9.17 2.67 10.60
C HIS A 78 8.70 4.14 10.50
N VAL A 79 8.03 4.47 9.41
CA VAL A 79 7.46 5.82 9.23
C VAL A 79 6.46 6.14 10.33
N LEU A 80 5.46 5.26 10.55
CA LEU A 80 4.39 5.48 11.53
C LEU A 80 4.92 5.68 12.95
N ARG A 81 5.99 4.99 13.32
CA ARG A 81 6.67 5.20 14.59
C ARG A 81 7.23 6.62 14.71
N LEU A 82 7.90 7.10 13.67
CA LEU A 82 8.60 8.40 13.66
C LEU A 82 7.65 9.60 13.57
N ILE A 83 6.52 9.45 12.85
CA ILE A 83 5.54 10.53 12.71
C ILE A 83 4.43 10.51 13.75
N LYS A 84 4.47 9.60 14.71
CA LYS A 84 3.44 9.48 15.74
C LYS A 84 3.23 10.81 16.49
N GLY A 85 1.98 11.29 16.46
CA GLY A 85 1.57 12.53 17.11
C GLY A 85 1.95 13.82 16.37
N ARG A 86 2.57 13.72 15.19
CA ARG A 86 2.93 14.87 14.36
C ARG A 86 1.83 15.23 13.37
N LYS A 87 1.80 16.47 12.94
CA LYS A 87 0.87 16.99 11.92
C LYS A 87 1.67 17.30 10.66
N LEU A 88 1.47 16.50 9.64
CA LEU A 88 2.10 16.70 8.34
C LEU A 88 1.26 17.66 7.49
N SER A 89 1.92 18.48 6.68
CA SER A 89 1.31 19.38 5.69
C SER A 89 1.50 18.89 4.26
N PHE A 90 2.33 17.88 4.05
CA PHE A 90 2.57 17.18 2.80
C PHE A 90 2.42 15.67 3.04
N PRO A 91 2.26 14.86 1.99
CA PRO A 91 2.17 13.41 2.11
C PRO A 91 3.40 12.76 2.76
N VAL A 92 3.21 11.51 3.17
CA VAL A 92 4.29 10.55 3.41
C VAL A 92 4.67 9.95 2.06
N TYR A 93 5.90 10.15 1.62
CA TYR A 93 6.39 9.62 0.35
C TYR A 93 7.20 8.34 0.52
N TYR A 94 6.89 7.36 -0.31
CA TYR A 94 7.67 6.13 -0.43
C TYR A 94 8.63 6.28 -1.60
N ASP A 95 9.92 6.29 -1.33
CA ASP A 95 10.98 6.57 -2.29
C ASP A 95 11.43 5.27 -2.98
N LEU A 96 11.13 5.18 -4.28
CA LEU A 96 11.31 4.00 -5.12
C LEU A 96 12.40 4.24 -6.18
N GLU A 97 13.66 4.13 -5.78
CA GLU A 97 14.78 4.27 -6.72
C GLU A 97 15.92 3.25 -6.48
N GLN A 98 15.79 2.41 -5.43
CA GLN A 98 16.79 1.40 -5.10
C GLN A 98 16.87 0.33 -6.17
N ALA A 99 18.04 0.11 -6.75
CA ALA A 99 18.27 -0.99 -7.68
C ALA A 99 18.12 -2.35 -6.98
N GLY A 100 17.48 -3.30 -7.68
CA GLY A 100 17.26 -4.67 -7.20
C GLY A 100 15.89 -4.91 -6.55
N ILE A 101 15.08 -3.86 -6.32
CA ILE A 101 13.71 -4.01 -5.79
C ILE A 101 12.63 -3.88 -6.87
N GLU A 102 12.99 -3.66 -8.13
CA GLU A 102 12.07 -3.32 -9.24
C GLU A 102 10.91 -4.30 -9.37
N GLY A 103 11.20 -5.61 -9.22
CA GLY A 103 10.18 -6.66 -9.36
C GLY A 103 9.11 -6.66 -8.27
N ALA A 104 9.40 -6.09 -7.12
CA ALA A 104 8.49 -6.01 -5.98
C ALA A 104 7.92 -4.59 -5.74
N ALA A 105 8.52 -3.57 -6.35
CA ALA A 105 8.29 -2.17 -6.01
C ALA A 105 6.81 -1.75 -6.05
N VAL A 106 6.07 -2.13 -7.10
CA VAL A 106 4.64 -1.77 -7.25
C VAL A 106 3.78 -2.45 -6.17
N ALA A 107 4.01 -3.74 -5.91
CA ALA A 107 3.26 -4.46 -4.89
C ALA A 107 3.59 -3.92 -3.49
N ASN A 108 4.86 -3.66 -3.21
CA ASN A 108 5.34 -3.13 -1.94
C ASN A 108 4.84 -1.69 -1.70
N ALA A 109 4.83 -0.84 -2.72
CA ALA A 109 4.28 0.51 -2.62
C ALA A 109 2.78 0.50 -2.27
N LYS A 110 2.01 -0.43 -2.82
CA LYS A 110 0.59 -0.59 -2.45
C LYS A 110 0.44 -1.00 -1.00
N ILE A 111 1.23 -1.96 -0.52
CA ILE A 111 1.22 -2.41 0.89
C ILE A 111 1.61 -1.26 1.83
N PHE A 112 2.69 -0.55 1.52
CA PHE A 112 3.14 0.60 2.29
C PHE A 112 2.05 1.68 2.34
N GLY A 113 1.52 2.06 1.19
CA GLY A 113 0.50 3.11 1.07
C GLY A 113 -0.79 2.77 1.79
N ASP A 114 -1.28 1.53 1.68
CA ASP A 114 -2.48 1.08 2.39
C ASP A 114 -2.32 1.22 3.92
N LEU A 115 -1.15 0.94 4.46
CA LEU A 115 -0.87 1.08 5.89
C LEU A 115 -0.76 2.55 6.33
N ILE A 116 -0.13 3.40 5.53
CA ILE A 116 -0.02 4.84 5.79
C ILE A 116 -1.41 5.50 5.75
N GLU A 117 -2.21 5.19 4.72
CA GLU A 117 -3.57 5.72 4.56
C GLU A 117 -4.51 5.21 5.66
N ALA A 118 -4.41 3.94 6.05
CA ALA A 118 -5.17 3.38 7.17
C ALA A 118 -4.85 4.06 8.51
N ALA A 119 -3.65 4.63 8.66
CA ALA A 119 -3.26 5.43 9.82
C ALA A 119 -3.71 6.90 9.73
N GLY A 120 -4.40 7.29 8.65
CA GLY A 120 -4.96 8.62 8.45
C GLY A 120 -4.01 9.64 7.81
N PHE A 121 -2.91 9.19 7.22
CA PHE A 121 -1.97 10.05 6.50
C PHE A 121 -2.14 9.93 4.98
N TRP A 122 -1.86 11.01 4.28
CA TRP A 122 -1.75 10.98 2.83
C TRP A 122 -0.48 10.23 2.41
N CYS A 123 -0.59 9.34 1.42
CA CYS A 123 0.54 8.62 0.87
C CYS A 123 0.87 9.10 -0.54
N GLY A 124 2.15 9.21 -0.83
CA GLY A 124 2.69 9.48 -2.15
C GLY A 124 3.84 8.53 -2.49
N VAL A 125 4.26 8.56 -3.74
CA VAL A 125 5.39 7.78 -4.23
C VAL A 125 6.37 8.69 -4.96
N TYR A 126 7.67 8.47 -4.72
CA TYR A 126 8.73 9.16 -5.44
C TYR A 126 9.44 8.19 -6.39
N TYR A 127 9.66 8.64 -7.61
CA TYR A 127 10.47 7.93 -8.61
C TYR A 127 10.86 8.86 -9.76
N ASN A 128 11.86 8.46 -10.53
CA ASN A 128 12.29 9.18 -11.73
C ASN A 128 11.60 8.62 -12.99
N LYS A 129 11.85 9.29 -14.14
CA LYS A 129 11.26 8.94 -15.43
C LYS A 129 11.64 7.53 -15.91
N ASP A 130 12.85 7.05 -15.61
CA ASP A 130 13.27 5.70 -15.98
C ASP A 130 12.46 4.65 -15.19
N TRP A 131 12.29 4.85 -13.89
CA TRP A 131 11.44 4.00 -13.05
C TRP A 131 9.98 4.02 -13.49
N HIS A 132 9.45 5.22 -13.83
CA HIS A 132 8.10 5.31 -14.39
C HIS A 132 7.94 4.39 -15.60
N ASN A 133 8.84 4.50 -16.59
CA ASN A 133 8.73 3.79 -17.86
C ASN A 133 8.96 2.27 -17.74
N ARG A 134 9.89 1.85 -16.90
CA ARG A 134 10.30 0.43 -16.80
C ARG A 134 9.53 -0.35 -15.73
N VAL A 135 9.22 0.30 -14.61
CA VAL A 135 8.73 -0.38 -13.40
C VAL A 135 7.29 -0.01 -13.10
N ILE A 136 6.99 1.28 -12.93
CA ILE A 136 5.71 1.75 -12.38
C ILE A 136 4.58 1.67 -13.41
N LYS A 137 4.78 2.22 -14.61
CA LYS A 137 3.84 2.13 -15.75
C LYS A 137 2.39 2.49 -15.41
N GLY A 138 2.18 3.54 -14.61
CA GLY A 138 0.84 3.98 -14.20
C GLY A 138 0.16 3.12 -13.12
N GLN A 139 0.81 2.10 -12.59
CA GLN A 139 0.18 1.19 -11.62
C GLN A 139 0.04 1.78 -10.21
N LEU A 140 0.62 2.97 -9.95
CA LEU A 140 0.58 3.67 -8.68
C LEU A 140 -0.13 5.03 -8.76
N ASP A 141 -0.89 5.31 -9.83
CA ASP A 141 -1.57 6.59 -10.10
C ASP A 141 -2.65 6.96 -9.06
N ARG A 142 -2.99 6.03 -8.17
CA ARG A 142 -3.87 6.32 -7.02
C ARG A 142 -3.19 7.14 -5.92
N PHE A 143 -1.87 7.14 -5.89
CA PHE A 143 -1.08 7.91 -4.92
C PHE A 143 -0.71 9.28 -5.49
N THR A 144 -0.36 10.20 -4.61
CA THR A 144 0.27 11.44 -5.07
C THR A 144 1.66 11.13 -5.63
N ILE A 145 2.03 11.82 -6.70
CA ILE A 145 3.26 11.51 -7.44
C ILE A 145 4.29 12.62 -7.23
N TRP A 146 5.45 12.25 -6.72
CA TRP A 146 6.63 13.09 -6.67
C TRP A 146 7.64 12.58 -7.70
N GLY A 147 7.74 13.29 -8.81
CA GLY A 147 8.54 12.88 -9.96
C GLY A 147 9.89 13.56 -10.02
N ALA A 148 10.96 12.82 -10.31
CA ALA A 148 12.28 13.40 -10.53
C ALA A 148 12.66 13.50 -12.01
N GLY A 149 13.22 14.66 -12.38
CA GLY A 149 13.75 14.92 -13.72
C GLY A 149 14.62 16.16 -13.74
N TYR A 150 15.93 15.98 -13.80
CA TYR A 150 16.92 17.05 -13.56
C TYR A 150 17.42 17.74 -14.83
N GLY A 151 17.23 17.14 -16.00
CA GLY A 151 17.81 17.64 -17.23
C GLY A 151 19.33 17.78 -17.15
N THR A 152 19.83 18.99 -17.31
CA THR A 152 21.29 19.28 -17.18
C THR A 152 21.76 19.34 -15.72
N ASN A 153 20.85 19.27 -14.76
CA ASN A 153 21.10 19.33 -13.33
C ASN A 153 22.02 20.49 -12.91
N ASN A 154 21.66 21.71 -13.32
CA ASN A 154 22.47 22.91 -13.09
C ASN A 154 21.95 23.85 -11.98
N GLY A 155 21.06 23.34 -11.13
CA GLY A 155 20.43 24.08 -10.04
C GLY A 155 19.22 24.94 -10.46
N GLN A 156 18.88 24.97 -11.75
CA GLN A 156 17.77 25.74 -12.29
C GLN A 156 16.64 24.81 -12.78
N MET A 157 15.41 25.25 -12.58
CA MET A 157 14.25 24.57 -13.14
C MET A 157 14.21 24.77 -14.67
N GLN A 158 14.19 23.67 -15.41
CA GLN A 158 14.20 23.65 -16.87
C GLN A 158 12.95 22.90 -17.35
N ALA A 159 11.90 23.65 -17.70
CA ALA A 159 10.56 23.12 -17.98
C ALA A 159 10.51 21.98 -19.01
N GLN A 160 11.43 21.98 -20.00
CA GLN A 160 11.53 20.93 -21.01
C GLN A 160 11.93 19.55 -20.46
N TYR A 161 12.45 19.50 -19.23
CA TYR A 161 12.85 18.26 -18.57
C TYR A 161 11.86 17.80 -17.49
N LYS A 162 10.72 18.49 -17.37
CA LYS A 162 9.66 18.04 -16.51
C LYS A 162 9.27 16.60 -16.88
N PRO A 163 9.14 15.67 -15.92
CA PRO A 163 8.90 14.25 -16.22
C PRO A 163 7.69 13.99 -17.11
N GLY A 164 6.57 14.66 -16.86
CA GLY A 164 5.37 14.62 -17.70
C GLY A 164 4.54 13.36 -17.58
N PHE A 165 4.55 12.71 -16.42
CA PHE A 165 3.74 11.53 -16.12
C PHE A 165 2.66 11.79 -15.04
N GLY A 166 2.25 13.07 -14.85
CA GLY A 166 1.17 13.45 -13.95
C GLY A 166 1.63 13.77 -12.52
N GLU A 167 2.89 14.11 -12.33
CA GLU A 167 3.47 14.45 -11.04
C GLU A 167 2.80 15.67 -10.38
N ASP A 168 2.43 15.54 -9.10
CA ASP A 168 1.92 16.61 -8.23
C ASP A 168 3.07 17.50 -7.73
N MET A 169 4.27 16.94 -7.63
CA MET A 169 5.50 17.63 -7.25
C MET A 169 6.66 17.16 -8.13
N TRP A 170 7.49 18.07 -8.59
CA TRP A 170 8.63 17.81 -9.45
C TRP A 170 9.94 18.17 -8.76
N GLN A 171 10.81 17.18 -8.51
CA GLN A 171 12.20 17.40 -8.13
C GLN A 171 13.01 17.69 -9.38
N TYR A 172 13.41 18.95 -9.54
CA TYR A 172 13.99 19.44 -10.78
C TYR A 172 15.52 19.54 -10.77
N THR A 173 16.17 19.43 -9.60
CA THR A 173 17.63 19.43 -9.46
C THR A 173 18.06 18.84 -8.13
N SER A 174 19.23 18.22 -8.10
CA SER A 174 19.91 17.77 -6.86
C SER A 174 21.14 18.63 -6.52
N VAL A 175 21.32 19.77 -7.20
CA VAL A 175 22.46 20.67 -6.98
C VAL A 175 22.02 22.12 -6.69
N GLY A 176 20.80 22.27 -6.16
CA GLY A 176 20.28 23.57 -5.75
C GLY A 176 21.12 24.20 -4.64
N LYS A 177 20.96 25.51 -4.46
CA LYS A 177 21.62 26.29 -3.39
C LYS A 177 20.58 27.09 -2.63
N VAL A 178 20.53 26.87 -1.32
CA VAL A 178 19.64 27.57 -0.41
C VAL A 178 20.44 28.10 0.79
N ASN A 179 20.27 29.37 1.12
CA ASN A 179 20.88 29.92 2.32
C ASN A 179 20.46 29.15 3.56
N GLY A 180 21.40 28.75 4.37
CA GLY A 180 21.17 27.93 5.57
C GLY A 180 21.50 26.44 5.38
N ILE A 181 21.80 26.01 4.14
CA ILE A 181 22.24 24.65 3.84
C ILE A 181 23.65 24.69 3.26
N SER A 182 24.55 23.92 3.86
CA SER A 182 25.91 23.78 3.34
C SER A 182 25.94 22.76 2.19
N GLY A 183 26.45 23.16 1.03
CA GLY A 183 26.53 22.26 -0.12
C GLY A 183 25.31 22.34 -1.04
N ASN A 184 24.95 21.20 -1.62
CA ASN A 184 23.81 21.05 -2.52
C ASN A 184 22.55 20.65 -1.74
N VAL A 185 21.40 20.99 -2.31
CA VAL A 185 20.09 20.54 -1.80
C VAL A 185 19.16 20.26 -2.97
N ASP A 186 18.33 19.27 -2.82
CA ASP A 186 17.29 18.91 -3.78
C ASP A 186 16.18 19.96 -3.76
N MET A 187 15.79 20.42 -4.96
CA MET A 187 14.80 21.48 -5.13
C MET A 187 13.59 20.95 -5.87
N ASN A 188 12.42 21.34 -5.37
CA ASN A 188 11.15 20.89 -5.89
C ASN A 188 10.22 22.05 -6.21
N GLU A 189 9.40 21.86 -7.24
CA GLU A 189 8.20 22.64 -7.49
C GLU A 189 6.97 21.78 -7.22
N CYS A 190 6.19 22.15 -6.20
CA CYS A 190 4.94 21.49 -5.86
C CYS A 190 3.79 22.24 -6.53
N TYR A 191 3.01 21.52 -7.35
CA TYR A 191 1.91 22.06 -8.14
C TYR A 191 0.56 21.97 -7.42
N ARG A 192 0.47 21.12 -6.40
CA ARG A 192 -0.73 20.86 -5.61
C ARG A 192 -0.68 21.58 -4.26
N ASP A 193 -1.81 22.07 -3.79
CA ASP A 193 -1.90 22.72 -2.48
C ASP A 193 -2.17 21.70 -1.37
N PHE A 194 -1.20 20.81 -1.14
CA PHE A 194 -1.29 19.81 -0.09
C PHE A 194 -1.60 20.39 1.29
N PRO A 195 -1.01 21.52 1.72
CA PRO A 195 -1.35 22.13 3.00
C PRO A 195 -2.83 22.47 3.16
N ALA A 196 -3.45 23.02 2.12
CA ALA A 196 -4.88 23.32 2.15
C ALA A 196 -5.73 22.05 2.12
N GLU A 197 -5.36 21.08 1.32
CA GLU A 197 -6.10 19.82 1.18
C GLU A 197 -5.99 18.95 2.44
N ILE A 198 -4.82 18.80 3.01
CA ILE A 198 -4.58 18.03 4.24
C ILE A 198 -5.12 18.77 5.46
N GLY A 199 -4.88 20.08 5.57
CA GLY A 199 -5.30 20.94 6.70
C GLY A 199 -6.80 21.23 6.74
N GLY A 200 -7.47 21.21 5.58
CA GLY A 200 -8.92 21.44 5.46
C GLY A 200 -9.81 20.28 5.94
N GLY A 201 -9.21 19.25 6.54
CA GLY A 201 -9.95 18.07 7.00
C GLY A 201 -10.46 17.20 5.86
N SER A 202 -10.00 17.45 4.65
CA SER A 202 -10.06 16.49 3.56
C SER A 202 -9.02 15.41 3.85
N THR A 203 -9.36 14.46 4.74
CA THR A 203 -8.84 13.12 4.51
C THR A 203 -9.02 12.89 3.03
N PRO A 204 -8.01 12.39 2.27
CA PRO A 204 -8.29 11.88 0.95
C PRO A 204 -9.56 11.09 1.12
N ALA A 205 -10.66 11.48 0.44
CA ALA A 205 -11.73 10.50 0.31
C ALA A 205 -10.97 9.27 -0.15
N PRO A 206 -10.95 8.16 0.60
CA PRO A 206 -10.26 7.00 0.14
C PRO A 206 -10.84 6.82 -1.25
N GLN A 207 -10.04 7.14 -2.26
CA GLN A 207 -10.38 6.70 -3.61
C GLN A 207 -10.60 5.23 -3.38
N PRO A 208 -11.80 4.65 -3.68
CA PRO A 208 -12.17 3.38 -3.13
C PRO A 208 -10.96 2.48 -3.29
N THR A 209 -10.25 2.32 -2.19
CA THR A 209 -9.19 1.34 -2.09
C THR A 209 -9.92 0.12 -2.58
N PRO A 210 -9.46 -0.62 -3.62
CA PRO A 210 -9.96 -1.95 -3.77
C PRO A 210 -9.74 -2.54 -2.38
N THR A 211 -10.82 -2.65 -1.61
CA THR A 211 -10.82 -3.29 -0.29
C THR A 211 -9.95 -4.49 -0.50
N PRO A 212 -8.84 -4.72 0.26
CA PRO A 212 -8.00 -5.86 0.01
C PRO A 212 -8.97 -7.02 -0.09
N THR A 213 -9.23 -7.45 -1.33
CA THR A 213 -10.26 -8.47 -1.58
C THR A 213 -9.65 -9.72 -1.03
N THR A 214 -9.96 -9.96 0.24
CA THR A 214 -9.60 -11.22 0.86
C THR A 214 -10.25 -12.30 0.01
N LYS A 215 -9.44 -13.18 -0.52
CA LYS A 215 -9.86 -14.26 -1.40
C LYS A 215 -10.90 -15.17 -0.74
N TYR A 216 -10.85 -15.21 0.59
CA TYR A 216 -11.73 -15.99 1.44
C TYR A 216 -12.44 -15.09 2.45
N LYS A 217 -13.61 -15.52 2.94
CA LYS A 217 -14.48 -14.76 3.86
C LYS A 217 -14.80 -15.58 5.09
N VAL A 218 -15.34 -14.92 6.13
CA VAL A 218 -15.88 -15.59 7.31
C VAL A 218 -16.96 -16.61 6.88
N GLY A 219 -16.89 -17.82 7.44
CA GLY A 219 -17.73 -18.96 7.12
C GLY A 219 -17.15 -19.89 6.04
N ASP A 220 -16.08 -19.51 5.37
CA ASP A 220 -15.40 -20.40 4.44
C ASP A 220 -14.61 -21.47 5.21
N HIS A 221 -14.84 -22.73 4.88
CA HIS A 221 -14.09 -23.85 5.44
C HIS A 221 -12.94 -24.22 4.50
N VAL A 222 -11.70 -24.03 4.93
CA VAL A 222 -10.51 -24.11 4.08
C VAL A 222 -9.56 -25.23 4.51
N VAL A 223 -8.78 -25.73 3.53
CA VAL A 223 -7.64 -26.62 3.77
C VAL A 223 -6.36 -25.80 3.71
N PHE A 224 -5.48 -25.98 4.67
CA PHE A 224 -4.21 -25.26 4.72
C PHE A 224 -3.01 -26.20 4.84
N SER A 225 -1.83 -25.73 4.43
CA SER A 225 -0.56 -26.45 4.55
C SER A 225 0.30 -25.93 5.69
N THR A 226 0.21 -24.66 5.97
CA THR A 226 0.93 -23.94 7.03
C THR A 226 0.01 -22.94 7.71
N CYS A 227 0.31 -22.60 8.94
CA CYS A 227 -0.43 -21.58 9.71
C CYS A 227 0.50 -20.87 10.70
N TYR A 228 -0.02 -19.87 11.40
CA TYR A 228 0.74 -18.97 12.28
C TYR A 228 -0.02 -18.75 13.59
N ALA A 229 0.71 -18.45 14.66
CA ALA A 229 0.11 -18.12 15.95
C ALA A 229 -0.52 -16.71 15.94
N SER A 230 -0.07 -15.81 15.07
CA SER A 230 -0.54 -14.43 14.99
C SER A 230 -0.79 -13.99 13.54
N SER A 231 -1.72 -13.03 13.37
CA SER A 231 -1.98 -12.38 12.08
C SER A 231 -0.78 -11.62 11.50
N THR A 232 0.23 -11.35 12.32
CA THR A 232 1.44 -10.59 11.97
C THR A 232 2.71 -11.42 11.96
N ASP A 233 2.65 -12.71 12.30
CA ASP A 233 3.84 -13.57 12.32
C ASP A 233 4.44 -13.71 10.92
N PRO A 234 5.78 -13.58 10.78
CA PRO A 234 6.47 -13.75 9.52
C PRO A 234 6.55 -15.22 9.10
N VAL A 235 6.83 -15.48 7.82
CA VAL A 235 6.96 -16.83 7.24
C VAL A 235 7.92 -17.74 8.03
N ALA A 236 8.97 -17.19 8.63
CA ALA A 236 9.91 -17.94 9.45
C ALA A 236 9.28 -18.59 10.70
N LYS A 237 8.09 -18.17 11.10
CA LYS A 237 7.30 -18.74 12.21
C LYS A 237 6.16 -19.63 11.75
N ALA A 238 6.16 -20.04 10.49
CA ALA A 238 5.14 -20.95 9.96
C ALA A 238 5.16 -22.30 10.68
N ILE A 239 3.99 -22.77 11.08
CA ILE A 239 3.76 -24.08 11.68
C ILE A 239 3.10 -24.95 10.61
N SER A 240 3.68 -26.10 10.31
CA SER A 240 3.09 -26.99 9.30
C SER A 240 1.78 -27.63 9.78
N ALA A 241 0.87 -27.91 8.86
CA ALA A 241 -0.36 -28.64 9.15
C ALA A 241 -0.09 -30.04 9.74
N THR A 242 1.06 -30.63 9.41
CA THR A 242 1.50 -31.93 9.97
C THR A 242 1.85 -31.77 11.46
N GLU A 243 2.57 -30.72 11.85
CA GLU A 243 2.89 -30.42 13.25
C GLU A 243 1.62 -30.10 14.06
N MET A 244 0.65 -29.42 13.43
CA MET A 244 -0.66 -29.14 14.03
C MET A 244 -1.55 -30.39 14.17
N ALA A 245 -1.22 -31.50 13.52
CA ALA A 245 -2.08 -32.69 13.36
C ALA A 245 -3.48 -32.35 12.81
N ARG A 246 -3.58 -31.22 12.09
CA ARG A 246 -4.82 -30.69 11.50
C ARG A 246 -4.50 -29.77 10.34
N ASN A 247 -5.25 -29.90 9.25
CA ASN A 247 -5.01 -29.20 8.00
C ASN A 247 -6.23 -28.43 7.46
N HIS A 248 -7.28 -28.25 8.26
CA HIS A 248 -8.50 -27.54 7.84
C HIS A 248 -9.15 -26.81 9.01
N GLY A 249 -9.95 -25.78 8.70
CA GLY A 249 -10.72 -25.02 9.67
C GLY A 249 -11.67 -24.03 8.99
N GLU A 250 -12.65 -23.54 9.75
CA GLU A 250 -13.57 -22.50 9.31
C GLU A 250 -12.96 -21.11 9.58
N ILE A 251 -12.99 -20.21 8.61
CA ILE A 251 -12.58 -18.82 8.80
C ILE A 251 -13.61 -18.12 9.68
N THR A 252 -13.20 -17.76 10.89
CA THR A 252 -14.06 -17.09 11.88
C THR A 252 -13.79 -15.59 12.01
N LYS A 253 -12.64 -15.12 11.51
CA LYS A 253 -12.29 -13.70 11.46
C LYS A 253 -11.39 -13.41 10.27
N VAL A 254 -11.61 -12.25 9.65
CA VAL A 254 -10.76 -11.74 8.58
C VAL A 254 -10.22 -10.38 9.01
N ILE A 255 -8.90 -10.17 8.87
CA ILE A 255 -8.23 -8.87 9.05
C ILE A 255 -7.60 -8.50 7.70
N PRO A 256 -8.30 -7.75 6.84
CA PRO A 256 -7.78 -7.34 5.55
C PRO A 256 -6.46 -6.60 5.70
N GLY A 257 -5.47 -6.90 4.85
CA GLY A 257 -4.14 -6.29 4.90
C GLY A 257 -3.16 -6.88 5.91
N ALA A 258 -3.59 -7.76 6.83
CA ALA A 258 -2.67 -8.50 7.70
C ALA A 258 -1.82 -9.50 6.90
N HIS A 259 -0.63 -9.83 7.41
CA HIS A 259 0.24 -10.85 6.80
C HIS A 259 -0.48 -12.22 6.71
N ASN A 260 -1.16 -12.61 7.77
CA ASN A 260 -1.99 -13.81 7.84
C ASN A 260 -3.44 -13.38 8.14
N PRO A 261 -4.25 -13.04 7.12
CA PRO A 261 -5.51 -12.32 7.32
C PRO A 261 -6.64 -13.18 7.88
N TYR A 262 -6.55 -14.51 7.83
CA TYR A 262 -7.68 -15.40 8.17
C TYR A 262 -7.43 -16.15 9.48
N LEU A 263 -8.28 -15.91 10.50
CA LEU A 263 -8.29 -16.68 11.74
C LEU A 263 -9.20 -17.89 11.57
N LEU A 264 -8.70 -19.07 11.88
CA LEU A 264 -9.45 -20.32 11.83
C LEU A 264 -10.02 -20.70 13.20
N ASP A 265 -11.24 -21.24 13.19
CA ASP A 265 -11.96 -21.83 14.32
C ASP A 265 -11.90 -21.02 15.63
N GLY A 266 -12.01 -19.69 15.52
CA GLY A 266 -12.07 -18.79 16.67
C GLY A 266 -10.79 -18.66 17.50
N GLY A 267 -9.66 -19.19 17.02
CA GLY A 267 -8.39 -19.14 17.76
C GLY A 267 -7.44 -20.28 17.47
N LEU A 268 -7.76 -21.15 16.53
CA LEU A 268 -6.89 -22.29 16.19
C LEU A 268 -5.53 -21.81 15.68
N CYS A 269 -5.54 -21.02 14.61
CA CYS A 269 -4.35 -20.41 14.01
C CYS A 269 -4.75 -19.38 12.95
N TRP A 270 -3.77 -18.65 12.44
CA TRP A 270 -3.91 -17.72 11.34
C TRP A 270 -3.31 -18.30 10.05
N VAL A 271 -3.93 -18.03 8.90
CA VAL A 271 -3.43 -18.45 7.58
C VAL A 271 -3.52 -17.29 6.58
N ASN A 272 -2.74 -17.37 5.50
CA ASN A 272 -2.78 -16.44 4.38
C ASN A 272 -3.16 -17.13 3.07
N ASP A 273 -3.30 -16.37 1.99
CA ASP A 273 -3.69 -16.89 0.67
C ASP A 273 -2.72 -17.95 0.12
N GLY A 274 -1.44 -17.85 0.46
CA GLY A 274 -0.39 -18.79 0.03
C GLY A 274 -0.45 -20.12 0.78
N ASP A 275 -1.00 -20.14 1.99
CA ASP A 275 -1.11 -21.34 2.83
C ASP A 275 -2.37 -22.15 2.50
N ILE A 276 -3.45 -21.50 2.05
CA ILE A 276 -4.72 -22.15 1.74
C ILE A 276 -4.62 -22.92 0.42
N ARG A 277 -4.93 -24.19 0.46
CA ARG A 277 -4.88 -25.13 -0.66
C ARG A 277 -6.24 -25.32 -1.36
N GLY A 278 -7.31 -24.83 -0.77
CA GLY A 278 -8.67 -24.91 -1.29
C GLY A 278 -9.72 -24.99 -0.19
N PHE A 279 -10.97 -25.18 -0.59
CA PHE A 279 -12.06 -25.38 0.38
C PHE A 279 -12.07 -26.80 0.92
N TYR A 280 -12.30 -26.95 2.21
CA TYR A 280 -12.46 -28.24 2.86
C TYR A 280 -13.76 -28.91 2.40
N GLY A 281 -13.68 -30.18 2.03
CA GLY A 281 -14.83 -30.92 1.48
C GLY A 281 -15.04 -30.75 -0.02
N SER A 282 -14.31 -29.88 -0.70
CA SER A 282 -14.21 -29.88 -2.15
C SER A 282 -13.21 -30.96 -2.62
N GLY A 283 -13.58 -32.20 -2.40
CA GLY A 283 -12.94 -33.31 -3.13
C GLY A 283 -13.07 -33.01 -4.62
N SER A 284 -12.02 -33.27 -5.37
CA SER A 284 -11.88 -33.12 -6.83
C SER A 284 -13.10 -33.69 -7.58
N SER A 285 -14.21 -32.95 -7.60
CA SER A 285 -15.34 -33.19 -8.50
C SER A 285 -15.42 -31.98 -9.41
N GLY A 286 -15.11 -32.17 -10.67
CA GLY A 286 -15.28 -31.16 -11.69
C GLY A 286 -16.66 -30.52 -11.58
N ALA A 287 -16.72 -29.19 -11.81
CA ALA A 287 -17.96 -28.43 -11.72
C ALA A 287 -19.11 -29.18 -12.39
N GLN A 288 -20.14 -29.51 -11.62
CA GLN A 288 -21.33 -30.20 -12.15
C GLN A 288 -22.28 -29.15 -12.70
N TYR A 289 -22.80 -29.41 -13.87
CA TYR A 289 -23.74 -28.53 -14.54
C TYR A 289 -25.08 -29.21 -14.75
N TYR A 290 -26.14 -28.42 -14.66
CA TYR A 290 -27.50 -28.81 -14.96
C TYR A 290 -28.09 -27.90 -16.05
N THR A 291 -28.80 -28.49 -16.99
CA THR A 291 -29.54 -27.70 -17.99
C THR A 291 -30.99 -27.56 -17.54
N VAL A 292 -31.43 -26.33 -17.35
CA VAL A 292 -32.78 -25.98 -16.88
C VAL A 292 -33.83 -26.56 -17.85
N LYS A 293 -34.82 -27.23 -17.29
CA LYS A 293 -35.95 -27.78 -18.03
C LYS A 293 -37.21 -26.94 -17.80
N SER A 294 -38.20 -27.07 -18.67
CA SER A 294 -39.48 -26.41 -18.49
C SER A 294 -40.11 -26.79 -17.14
N GLY A 295 -40.51 -25.82 -16.34
CA GLY A 295 -41.08 -25.99 -15.01
C GLY A 295 -40.07 -26.00 -13.85
N ASP A 296 -38.76 -25.90 -14.12
CA ASP A 296 -37.74 -25.79 -13.07
C ASP A 296 -37.75 -24.41 -12.42
N CYS A 297 -37.41 -24.38 -11.14
CA CYS A 297 -37.05 -23.16 -10.40
C CYS A 297 -35.78 -23.36 -9.59
N LEU A 298 -35.07 -22.29 -9.26
CA LEU A 298 -33.77 -22.36 -8.56
C LEU A 298 -33.87 -23.08 -7.21
N SER A 299 -34.99 -22.97 -6.49
CA SER A 299 -35.18 -23.63 -5.19
C SER A 299 -35.24 -25.16 -5.32
N VAL A 300 -35.93 -25.67 -6.34
CA VAL A 300 -35.99 -27.13 -6.61
C VAL A 300 -34.64 -27.65 -7.08
N ILE A 301 -33.96 -26.89 -7.94
CA ILE A 301 -32.61 -27.25 -8.40
C ILE A 301 -31.63 -27.24 -7.23
N ALA A 302 -31.69 -26.24 -6.33
CA ALA A 302 -30.84 -26.15 -5.14
C ALA A 302 -31.04 -27.40 -4.23
N GLN A 303 -32.29 -27.75 -3.93
CA GLN A 303 -32.62 -28.91 -3.14
C GLN A 303 -32.11 -30.21 -3.78
N LYS A 304 -32.30 -30.36 -5.10
CA LYS A 304 -31.88 -31.56 -5.85
C LYS A 304 -30.36 -31.80 -5.80
N TYR A 305 -29.58 -30.75 -5.78
CA TYR A 305 -28.11 -30.84 -5.79
C TYR A 305 -27.46 -30.55 -4.44
N GLY A 306 -28.23 -30.40 -3.38
CA GLY A 306 -27.73 -30.21 -2.01
C GLY A 306 -27.02 -28.89 -1.82
N THR A 307 -27.49 -27.82 -2.48
CA THR A 307 -26.94 -26.47 -2.41
C THR A 307 -28.05 -25.47 -2.03
N THR A 308 -27.74 -24.18 -2.04
CA THR A 308 -28.69 -23.10 -1.75
C THR A 308 -28.99 -22.26 -2.99
N VAL A 309 -30.13 -21.57 -3.02
CA VAL A 309 -30.48 -20.64 -4.08
C VAL A 309 -29.41 -19.55 -4.20
N SER A 310 -28.95 -18.99 -3.08
CA SER A 310 -27.88 -17.98 -3.06
C SER A 310 -26.57 -18.49 -3.66
N GLN A 311 -26.26 -19.77 -3.43
CA GLN A 311 -25.07 -20.39 -4.01
C GLN A 311 -25.20 -20.59 -5.51
N LEU A 312 -26.38 -21.01 -5.99
CA LEU A 312 -26.66 -21.10 -7.42
C LEU A 312 -26.60 -19.73 -8.11
N GLN A 313 -27.13 -18.70 -7.46
CA GLN A 313 -27.03 -17.31 -7.95
C GLN A 313 -25.57 -16.87 -8.09
N SER A 314 -24.75 -17.09 -7.04
CA SER A 314 -23.33 -16.73 -7.03
C SER A 314 -22.53 -17.47 -8.10
N TRP A 315 -22.75 -18.78 -8.27
CA TRP A 315 -22.00 -19.56 -9.26
C TRP A 315 -22.34 -19.21 -10.71
N ASN A 316 -23.54 -18.64 -10.95
CA ASN A 316 -24.08 -18.46 -12.29
C ASN A 316 -24.36 -16.99 -12.64
N GLY A 317 -24.03 -16.04 -11.77
CA GLY A 317 -24.25 -14.60 -12.01
C GLY A 317 -25.73 -14.23 -12.11
N ILE A 318 -26.63 -14.94 -11.39
CA ILE A 318 -28.08 -14.73 -11.44
C ILE A 318 -28.47 -13.66 -10.42
N SER A 319 -28.87 -12.49 -10.89
CA SER A 319 -29.27 -11.37 -10.03
C SER A 319 -30.69 -11.57 -9.43
N ASN A 320 -31.64 -12.10 -10.24
CA ASN A 320 -33.00 -12.37 -9.80
C ASN A 320 -33.25 -13.88 -9.70
N PRO A 321 -33.47 -14.45 -8.50
CA PRO A 321 -33.63 -15.89 -8.31
C PRO A 321 -34.89 -16.47 -8.95
N ASP A 322 -35.87 -15.64 -9.27
CA ASP A 322 -37.14 -16.06 -9.86
C ASP A 322 -37.07 -16.14 -11.40
N VAL A 323 -35.93 -15.78 -11.99
CA VAL A 323 -35.77 -15.73 -13.45
C VAL A 323 -34.66 -16.68 -13.90
N ILE A 324 -35.06 -17.84 -14.42
CA ILE A 324 -34.20 -18.78 -15.14
C ILE A 324 -34.92 -19.23 -16.45
N TYR A 325 -34.15 -19.62 -17.43
CA TYR A 325 -34.67 -19.94 -18.75
C TYR A 325 -34.46 -21.41 -19.11
N THR A 326 -35.46 -22.04 -19.69
CA THR A 326 -35.33 -23.40 -20.21
C THR A 326 -34.14 -23.44 -21.20
N GLY A 327 -33.27 -24.46 -21.04
CA GLY A 327 -32.01 -24.56 -21.79
C GLY A 327 -30.84 -23.85 -21.20
N GLN A 328 -31.01 -23.01 -20.18
CA GLN A 328 -29.92 -22.35 -19.45
C GLN A 328 -29.07 -23.42 -18.74
N ARG A 329 -27.75 -23.34 -18.91
CA ARG A 329 -26.79 -24.22 -18.24
C ARG A 329 -26.34 -23.60 -16.93
N LEU A 330 -26.69 -24.22 -15.81
CA LEU A 330 -26.33 -23.78 -14.46
C LEU A 330 -25.27 -24.68 -13.85
N ARG A 331 -24.21 -24.06 -13.27
CA ARG A 331 -23.35 -24.78 -12.35
C ARG A 331 -24.12 -25.08 -11.08
N VAL A 332 -24.13 -26.36 -10.66
CA VAL A 332 -24.93 -26.86 -9.52
C VAL A 332 -24.05 -27.49 -8.42
N LYS A 333 -22.75 -27.61 -8.69
CA LYS A 333 -21.74 -28.06 -7.71
C LYS A 333 -20.36 -27.56 -8.07
#